data_21e64febe63e93d5651f8c438c66c01c
#
_entry.id   21e64febe63e93d5651f8c438c66c01c
#
_cell.length_a   1.000
_cell.length_b   1.000
_cell.length_c   1.000
_cell.angle_alpha   90.00
_cell.angle_beta   90.00
_cell.angle_gamma   90.00
#
_symmetry.space_group_name_H-M   'P 1'
#
loop_
_entity.id
_entity.type
_entity.pdbx_description
1 polymer ?
#
loop_
_entity_poly.entity_id
_entity_poly.type
_entity_poly.pdbx_seq_one_letter_code
_entity_poly.pdbx_strand_id
1 'polypeptide(L)'
;MNGSMFDKFLQTKSIFTNREALTISFAPENIPHREKQINDLGRILAPSLKGGKPSNIFLYGRPGTGKTLISKFVGSELEKVSQGNGHKVKVLYVNCKMKRTADTEYRLLAELSKELGKEVPFTGLPTDQVYNIFFKILESSNQTNIIIIDEIDTLIQKTGDEILYNLTRINQELKNSKISIIGITNNLGFIESLDPRVKSSLSEEELIFPPYNALQLQDILRTRASLAFVPDTLDVGVIEKCAALAAQEHGDARRALDLLRVAGELAERNFEEKVTTGHVDSAQEKIDLDRILETVKAQPKQSQLVLYSIANLTEKSREIQTGEVIDNYQSLCIQHGMKPLTQRRVSDLIAELDLFGIINTKIVSKGRYGRTRVISLNLTDSVLKKLKVLLNEVFI
;
A
#
# COMPACT_ATOMS: atom_id res chain seq x y z
N MET A 1 33.50 -4.63 34.65
CA MET A 1 33.35 -3.65 33.55
C MET A 1 32.00 -3.90 32.88
N ASN A 2 31.04 -3.05 33.16
CA ASN A 2 29.71 -3.15 32.49
C ASN A 2 29.87 -2.63 31.08
N GLY A 3 30.10 -3.50 30.11
CA GLY A 3 30.07 -3.15 28.70
C GLY A 3 28.70 -2.53 28.35
N SER A 4 28.71 -1.45 27.60
CA SER A 4 27.49 -0.81 27.10
C SER A 4 26.62 -1.86 26.38
N MET A 5 25.30 -1.71 26.42
CA MET A 5 24.37 -2.54 25.62
C MET A 5 24.78 -2.57 24.14
N PHE A 6 25.35 -1.46 23.66
CA PHE A 6 25.87 -1.34 22.28
C PHE A 6 27.13 -2.18 22.04
N ASP A 7 28.01 -2.37 23.07
CA ASP A 7 29.20 -3.22 22.95
C ASP A 7 28.83 -4.70 22.74
N LYS A 8 27.77 -5.16 23.42
CA LYS A 8 27.22 -6.51 23.19
C LYS A 8 26.69 -6.67 21.79
N PHE A 9 25.95 -5.68 21.27
CA PHE A 9 25.42 -5.72 19.93
C PHE A 9 26.52 -5.76 18.86
N LEU A 10 27.60 -5.01 19.04
CA LEU A 10 28.76 -5.02 18.15
C LEU A 10 29.54 -6.32 18.16
N GLN A 11 29.53 -7.04 19.28
CA GLN A 11 30.21 -8.34 19.42
C GLN A 11 29.40 -9.52 18.91
N THR A 12 28.07 -9.37 18.80
CA THR A 12 27.18 -10.42 18.30
C THR A 12 27.26 -10.47 16.76
N LYS A 13 27.42 -11.67 16.20
CA LYS A 13 27.38 -11.85 14.74
C LYS A 13 25.99 -11.48 14.22
N SER A 14 25.93 -10.62 13.22
CA SER A 14 24.67 -10.33 12.55
C SER A 14 24.15 -11.58 11.85
N ILE A 15 22.85 -11.85 11.99
CA ILE A 15 22.15 -12.91 11.25
C ILE A 15 21.77 -12.47 9.83
N PHE A 16 21.90 -11.18 9.54
CA PHE A 16 21.64 -10.64 8.19
C PHE A 16 22.93 -10.41 7.42
N THR A 17 22.92 -10.83 6.17
CA THR A 17 23.92 -10.43 5.16
C THR A 17 23.46 -9.16 4.47
N ASN A 18 22.19 -9.08 4.05
CA ASN A 18 21.62 -7.92 3.37
C ASN A 18 20.14 -7.74 3.77
N ARG A 19 19.86 -6.86 4.72
CA ARG A 19 18.48 -6.58 5.17
C ARG A 19 17.60 -5.95 4.09
N GLU A 20 18.20 -5.21 3.15
CA GLU A 20 17.45 -4.53 2.09
C GLU A 20 16.77 -5.53 1.16
N ALA A 21 17.31 -6.74 1.03
CA ALA A 21 16.70 -7.80 0.24
C ALA A 21 15.28 -8.18 0.71
N LEU A 22 14.89 -7.88 1.95
CA LEU A 22 13.54 -8.11 2.48
C LEU A 22 12.64 -6.88 2.41
N THR A 23 13.14 -5.75 1.90
CA THR A 23 12.33 -4.53 1.77
C THR A 23 11.49 -4.53 0.50
N ILE A 24 10.42 -3.72 0.51
CA ILE A 24 9.53 -3.53 -0.64
C ILE A 24 10.25 -2.81 -1.80
N SER A 25 11.25 -1.98 -1.48
CA SER A 25 12.03 -1.22 -2.46
C SER A 25 13.03 -2.05 -3.25
N PHE A 26 13.38 -3.23 -2.75
CA PHE A 26 14.33 -4.11 -3.42
C PHE A 26 13.71 -4.72 -4.69
N ALA A 27 14.34 -4.49 -5.83
CA ALA A 27 13.97 -5.08 -7.12
C ALA A 27 14.82 -6.35 -7.37
N PRO A 28 14.23 -7.55 -7.28
CA PRO A 28 14.94 -8.78 -7.60
C PRO A 28 15.14 -8.93 -9.10
N GLU A 29 16.21 -9.61 -9.49
CA GLU A 29 16.47 -9.94 -10.89
C GLU A 29 15.45 -10.95 -11.45
N ASN A 30 14.92 -11.82 -10.59
CA ASN A 30 13.93 -12.82 -10.98
C ASN A 30 12.65 -12.67 -10.11
N ILE A 31 11.49 -12.67 -10.76
CA ILE A 31 10.17 -12.52 -10.11
C ILE A 31 9.39 -13.82 -10.34
N PRO A 32 9.47 -14.78 -9.41
CA PRO A 32 8.83 -16.07 -9.57
C PRO A 32 7.29 -15.94 -9.57
N HIS A 33 6.63 -16.89 -10.24
CA HIS A 33 5.16 -17.02 -10.33
C HIS A 33 4.43 -15.86 -11.01
N ARG A 34 5.18 -15.07 -11.82
CA ARG A 34 4.62 -13.97 -12.61
C ARG A 34 5.09 -13.97 -14.07
N GLU A 35 5.65 -15.08 -14.53
CA GLU A 35 6.15 -15.23 -15.89
C GLU A 35 5.06 -14.94 -16.93
N LYS A 36 3.81 -15.35 -16.66
CA LYS A 36 2.67 -15.05 -17.53
C LYS A 36 2.45 -13.55 -17.63
N GLN A 37 2.32 -12.84 -16.49
CA GLN A 37 2.08 -11.41 -16.46
C GLN A 37 3.23 -10.61 -17.09
N ILE A 38 4.47 -11.03 -16.87
CA ILE A 38 5.67 -10.43 -17.48
C ILE A 38 5.61 -10.60 -19.01
N ASN A 39 5.32 -11.80 -19.49
CA ASN A 39 5.23 -12.10 -20.92
C ASN A 39 4.07 -11.36 -21.59
N ASP A 40 2.88 -11.35 -20.97
CA ASP A 40 1.70 -10.67 -21.52
C ASP A 40 1.96 -9.16 -21.60
N LEU A 41 2.46 -8.54 -20.50
CA LEU A 41 2.81 -7.12 -20.50
C LEU A 41 3.90 -6.81 -21.54
N GLY A 42 4.94 -7.64 -21.62
CA GLY A 42 6.00 -7.49 -22.61
C GLY A 42 5.49 -7.57 -24.06
N ARG A 43 4.56 -8.49 -24.36
CA ARG A 43 3.95 -8.60 -25.71
C ARG A 43 3.14 -7.38 -26.08
N ILE A 44 2.36 -6.82 -25.15
CA ILE A 44 1.55 -5.61 -25.41
C ILE A 44 2.47 -4.41 -25.64
N LEU A 45 3.60 -4.30 -24.94
CA LEU A 45 4.52 -3.18 -25.06
C LEU A 45 5.51 -3.32 -26.22
N ALA A 46 5.78 -4.54 -26.73
CA ALA A 46 6.75 -4.82 -27.76
C ALA A 46 6.61 -3.99 -29.07
N PRO A 47 5.40 -3.60 -29.53
CA PRO A 47 5.25 -2.75 -30.70
C PRO A 47 6.01 -1.41 -30.61
N SER A 48 6.22 -0.88 -29.40
CA SER A 48 6.99 0.36 -29.19
C SER A 48 8.43 0.29 -29.68
N LEU A 49 9.05 -0.89 -29.66
CA LEU A 49 10.41 -1.12 -30.17
C LEU A 49 10.52 -0.93 -31.69
N LYS A 50 9.39 -0.99 -32.39
CA LYS A 50 9.29 -0.76 -33.84
C LYS A 50 8.63 0.58 -34.18
N GLY A 51 8.52 1.49 -33.19
CA GLY A 51 7.87 2.78 -33.35
C GLY A 51 6.34 2.69 -33.40
N GLY A 52 5.72 1.53 -33.09
CA GLY A 52 4.29 1.39 -32.92
C GLY A 52 3.81 2.01 -31.61
N LYS A 53 2.53 2.41 -31.54
CA LYS A 53 1.87 2.77 -30.29
C LYS A 53 1.35 1.49 -29.63
N PRO A 54 1.80 1.13 -28.40
CA PRO A 54 1.20 0.03 -27.65
C PRO A 54 -0.23 0.37 -27.20
N SER A 55 -1.05 -0.65 -26.91
CA SER A 55 -2.34 -0.46 -26.23
C SER A 55 -2.12 0.18 -24.85
N ASN A 56 -3.11 0.89 -24.34
CA ASN A 56 -3.13 1.24 -22.93
C ASN A 56 -3.45 -0.02 -22.13
N ILE A 57 -2.96 -0.09 -20.89
CA ILE A 57 -3.05 -1.30 -20.08
C ILE A 57 -3.50 -0.95 -18.68
N PHE A 58 -4.41 -1.73 -18.10
CA PHE A 58 -4.75 -1.62 -16.70
C PHE A 58 -4.37 -2.88 -15.94
N LEU A 59 -3.58 -2.69 -14.87
CA LEU A 59 -3.12 -3.76 -13.99
C LEU A 59 -3.99 -3.80 -12.74
N TYR A 60 -4.75 -4.86 -12.60
CA TYR A 60 -5.68 -5.09 -11.49
C TYR A 60 -5.15 -6.12 -10.52
N GLY A 61 -5.44 -5.94 -9.25
CA GLY A 61 -5.16 -6.93 -8.23
C GLY A 61 -5.03 -6.30 -6.84
N ARG A 62 -5.06 -7.14 -5.83
CA ARG A 62 -4.87 -6.70 -4.44
C ARG A 62 -3.48 -6.10 -4.21
N PRO A 63 -3.28 -5.33 -3.12
CA PRO A 63 -1.94 -4.91 -2.71
C PRO A 63 -1.00 -6.12 -2.57
N GLY A 64 0.30 -5.91 -2.82
CA GLY A 64 1.33 -6.95 -2.66
C GLY A 64 1.34 -8.07 -3.71
N THR A 65 0.53 -7.98 -4.78
CA THR A 65 0.50 -8.99 -5.85
C THR A 65 1.56 -8.80 -6.94
N GLY A 66 2.41 -7.76 -6.83
CA GLY A 66 3.55 -7.53 -7.72
C GLY A 66 3.30 -6.59 -8.90
N LYS A 67 2.14 -5.92 -9.02
CA LYS A 67 1.80 -5.01 -10.14
C LYS A 67 2.89 -3.97 -10.42
N THR A 68 3.21 -3.16 -9.41
CA THR A 68 4.22 -2.09 -9.52
C THR A 68 5.61 -2.64 -9.82
N LEU A 69 5.98 -3.76 -9.18
CA LEU A 69 7.28 -4.40 -9.40
C LEU A 69 7.44 -4.85 -10.85
N ILE A 70 6.43 -5.53 -11.38
CA ILE A 70 6.47 -6.07 -12.75
C ILE A 70 6.41 -4.97 -13.80
N SER A 71 5.59 -3.95 -13.60
CA SER A 71 5.52 -2.82 -14.54
C SER A 71 6.86 -2.09 -14.65
N LYS A 72 7.55 -1.89 -13.51
CA LYS A 72 8.90 -1.31 -13.49
C LYS A 72 9.95 -2.24 -14.10
N PHE A 73 9.89 -3.54 -13.79
CA PHE A 73 10.80 -4.54 -14.34
C PHE A 73 10.71 -4.61 -15.87
N VAL A 74 9.50 -4.83 -16.41
CA VAL A 74 9.28 -4.90 -17.86
C VAL A 74 9.61 -3.57 -18.54
N GLY A 75 9.26 -2.44 -17.90
CA GLY A 75 9.58 -1.11 -18.38
C GLY A 75 11.09 -0.89 -18.49
N SER A 76 11.86 -1.26 -17.47
CA SER A 76 13.32 -1.16 -17.49
C SER A 76 13.97 -2.03 -18.56
N GLU A 77 13.49 -3.26 -18.73
CA GLU A 77 13.96 -4.14 -19.80
C GLU A 77 13.64 -3.57 -21.19
N LEU A 78 12.44 -3.02 -21.37
CA LEU A 78 12.04 -2.38 -22.61
C LEU A 78 12.92 -1.17 -22.95
N GLU A 79 13.23 -0.31 -21.97
CA GLU A 79 14.15 0.81 -22.16
C GLU A 79 15.55 0.34 -22.57
N LYS A 80 16.12 -0.66 -21.89
CA LYS A 80 17.43 -1.23 -22.21
C LYS A 80 17.50 -1.75 -23.65
N VAL A 81 16.50 -2.54 -24.04
CA VAL A 81 16.42 -3.10 -25.40
C VAL A 81 16.25 -1.99 -26.45
N SER A 82 15.50 -0.93 -26.13
CA SER A 82 15.27 0.19 -27.04
C SER A 82 16.54 1.00 -27.36
N GLN A 83 17.51 1.04 -26.43
CA GLN A 83 18.78 1.78 -26.64
C GLN A 83 19.61 1.23 -27.80
N GLY A 84 19.47 -0.07 -28.10
CA GLY A 84 20.15 -0.72 -29.25
C GLY A 84 19.38 -0.65 -30.57
N ASN A 85 18.16 -0.12 -30.58
CA ASN A 85 17.26 -0.10 -31.72
C ASN A 85 17.01 1.34 -32.20
N GLY A 86 16.56 1.49 -33.46
CA GLY A 86 16.28 2.81 -34.06
C GLY A 86 15.14 3.60 -33.43
N HIS A 87 14.33 2.99 -32.56
CA HIS A 87 13.19 3.64 -31.89
C HIS A 87 13.43 3.68 -30.39
N LYS A 88 13.55 4.88 -29.84
CA LYS A 88 13.73 5.10 -28.40
C LYS A 88 12.40 4.94 -27.67
N VAL A 89 12.46 4.23 -26.55
CA VAL A 89 11.35 4.12 -25.60
C VAL A 89 11.79 4.70 -24.26
N LYS A 90 10.92 5.52 -23.64
CA LYS A 90 11.12 6.07 -22.32
C LYS A 90 9.96 5.63 -21.42
N VAL A 91 10.29 5.15 -20.22
CA VAL A 91 9.29 4.75 -19.22
C VAL A 91 9.27 5.77 -18.09
N LEU A 92 8.11 6.35 -17.85
CA LEU A 92 7.86 7.35 -16.82
C LEU A 92 7.02 6.71 -15.73
N TYR A 93 7.38 6.88 -14.46
CA TYR A 93 6.65 6.31 -13.33
C TYR A 93 6.19 7.38 -12.36
N VAL A 94 4.90 7.41 -12.09
CA VAL A 94 4.31 8.32 -11.08
C VAL A 94 3.37 7.56 -10.17
N ASN A 95 3.45 7.83 -8.85
CA ASN A 95 2.53 7.30 -7.85
C ASN A 95 1.61 8.40 -7.34
N CYS A 96 0.29 8.23 -7.54
CA CYS A 96 -0.72 9.23 -7.24
C CYS A 96 -1.13 9.32 -5.76
N LYS A 97 -0.70 8.36 -4.93
CA LYS A 97 -0.95 8.35 -3.49
C LYS A 97 0.06 9.19 -2.71
N MET A 98 1.24 9.43 -3.26
CA MET A 98 2.26 10.23 -2.61
C MET A 98 1.83 11.70 -2.60
N LYS A 99 1.61 12.23 -1.38
CA LYS A 99 1.24 13.64 -1.18
C LYS A 99 2.28 14.56 -1.82
N ARG A 100 1.82 15.57 -2.55
CA ARG A 100 2.60 16.60 -3.26
C ARG A 100 3.29 16.15 -4.55
N THR A 101 3.15 14.90 -4.98
CA THR A 101 3.80 14.42 -6.20
C THR A 101 2.84 14.42 -7.39
N ALA A 102 1.68 13.79 -7.30
CA ALA A 102 0.72 13.66 -8.40
C ALA A 102 -0.74 13.56 -7.91
N ASP A 103 -1.10 14.34 -6.91
CA ASP A 103 -2.44 14.33 -6.32
C ASP A 103 -3.44 15.29 -7.02
N THR A 104 -3.00 15.97 -8.06
CA THR A 104 -3.82 16.82 -8.94
C THR A 104 -3.32 16.67 -10.39
N GLU A 105 -4.16 17.02 -11.37
CA GLU A 105 -3.79 17.03 -12.80
C GLU A 105 -2.54 17.87 -13.05
N TYR A 106 -2.51 19.07 -12.50
CA TYR A 106 -1.36 19.96 -12.58
C TYR A 106 -0.06 19.31 -12.14
N ARG A 107 -0.07 18.67 -10.96
CA ARG A 107 1.12 18.05 -10.38
C ARG A 107 1.55 16.80 -11.12
N LEU A 108 0.59 16.02 -11.61
CA LEU A 108 0.89 14.88 -12.47
C LEU A 108 1.65 15.31 -13.72
N LEU A 109 1.14 16.32 -14.42
CA LEU A 109 1.78 16.84 -15.63
C LEU A 109 3.14 17.49 -15.35
N ALA A 110 3.28 18.19 -14.22
CA ALA A 110 4.55 18.77 -13.79
C ALA A 110 5.59 17.67 -13.48
N GLU A 111 5.21 16.60 -12.78
CA GLU A 111 6.12 15.48 -12.46
C GLU A 111 6.50 14.71 -13.73
N LEU A 112 5.55 14.44 -14.63
CA LEU A 112 5.85 13.81 -15.92
C LEU A 112 6.80 14.67 -16.76
N SER A 113 6.63 16.00 -16.75
CA SER A 113 7.54 16.93 -17.43
C SER A 113 8.95 16.90 -16.87
N LYS A 114 9.07 16.80 -15.55
CA LYS A 114 10.34 16.69 -14.84
C LYS A 114 11.06 15.38 -15.17
N GLU A 115 10.34 14.24 -15.18
CA GLU A 115 10.86 12.94 -15.60
C GLU A 115 11.37 12.96 -17.06
N LEU A 116 10.79 13.83 -17.91
CA LEU A 116 11.24 14.09 -19.28
C LEU A 116 12.39 15.13 -19.35
N GLY A 117 12.89 15.59 -18.21
CA GLY A 117 14.07 16.46 -18.11
C GLY A 117 13.78 17.96 -18.15
N LYS A 118 12.51 18.39 -17.99
CA LYS A 118 12.14 19.80 -17.91
C LYS A 118 11.36 20.12 -16.66
N GLU A 119 11.97 20.92 -15.77
CA GLU A 119 11.31 21.36 -14.55
C GLU A 119 10.18 22.36 -14.86
N VAL A 120 9.01 22.05 -14.31
CA VAL A 120 7.84 22.92 -14.29
C VAL A 120 7.53 23.26 -12.84
N PRO A 121 7.29 24.52 -12.47
CA PRO A 121 6.91 24.86 -11.10
C PRO A 121 5.68 24.07 -10.65
N PHE A 122 5.67 23.57 -9.42
CA PHE A 122 4.52 22.81 -8.89
C PHE A 122 3.29 23.66 -8.54
N THR A 123 3.39 24.99 -8.69
CA THR A 123 2.30 25.96 -8.46
C THR A 123 2.56 27.22 -9.28
N GLY A 124 1.49 27.97 -9.57
CA GLY A 124 1.59 29.34 -10.11
C GLY A 124 1.31 29.48 -11.58
N LEU A 125 1.23 28.40 -12.36
CA LEU A 125 0.79 28.44 -13.75
C LEU A 125 -0.66 27.91 -13.88
N PRO A 126 -1.43 28.37 -14.86
CA PRO A 126 -2.68 27.70 -15.23
C PRO A 126 -2.43 26.26 -15.72
N THR A 127 -3.35 25.32 -15.43
CA THR A 127 -3.20 23.90 -15.81
C THR A 127 -3.03 23.73 -17.33
N ASP A 128 -3.73 24.52 -18.13
CA ASP A 128 -3.60 24.51 -19.59
C ASP A 128 -2.19 24.89 -20.07
N GLN A 129 -1.51 25.78 -19.37
CA GLN A 129 -0.13 26.13 -19.71
C GLN A 129 0.82 24.97 -19.38
N VAL A 130 0.60 24.28 -18.27
CA VAL A 130 1.39 23.09 -17.91
C VAL A 130 1.16 21.96 -18.91
N TYR A 131 -0.10 21.77 -19.33
CA TYR A 131 -0.43 20.81 -20.39
C TYR A 131 0.30 21.15 -21.71
N ASN A 132 0.29 22.39 -22.13
CA ASN A 132 0.98 22.83 -23.33
C ASN A 132 2.51 22.68 -23.23
N ILE A 133 3.09 22.88 -22.05
CA ILE A 133 4.53 22.63 -21.81
C ILE A 133 4.81 21.14 -21.94
N PHE A 134 4.02 20.29 -21.28
CA PHE A 134 4.14 18.84 -21.35
C PHE A 134 4.00 18.32 -22.78
N PHE A 135 3.01 18.81 -23.52
CA PHE A 135 2.82 18.48 -24.94
C PHE A 135 4.05 18.80 -25.79
N LYS A 136 4.62 20.01 -25.64
CA LYS A 136 5.82 20.42 -26.39
C LYS A 136 7.03 19.57 -26.04
N ILE A 137 7.18 19.16 -24.79
CA ILE A 137 8.26 18.27 -24.35
C ILE A 137 8.10 16.90 -25.01
N LEU A 138 6.89 16.32 -24.96
CA LEU A 138 6.59 15.05 -25.62
C LEU A 138 6.91 15.12 -27.11
N GLU A 139 6.39 16.11 -27.81
CA GLU A 139 6.55 16.25 -29.25
C GLU A 139 8.04 16.40 -29.66
N SER A 140 8.82 17.10 -28.85
CA SER A 140 10.26 17.27 -29.10
C SER A 140 11.10 16.04 -28.78
N SER A 141 10.57 15.08 -28.03
CA SER A 141 11.33 13.91 -27.58
C SER A 141 11.57 12.86 -28.67
N ASN A 142 10.73 12.84 -29.71
CA ASN A 142 10.79 11.90 -30.83
C ASN A 142 10.98 10.43 -30.40
N GLN A 143 10.15 10.00 -29.46
CA GLN A 143 10.24 8.67 -28.85
C GLN A 143 8.84 8.16 -28.44
N THR A 144 8.75 6.87 -28.09
CA THR A 144 7.55 6.33 -27.47
C THR A 144 7.68 6.43 -25.94
N ASN A 145 6.71 7.08 -25.29
CA ASN A 145 6.70 7.25 -23.83
C ASN A 145 5.63 6.33 -23.22
N ILE A 146 6.08 5.44 -22.31
CA ILE A 146 5.20 4.57 -21.52
C ILE A 146 5.01 5.22 -20.16
N ILE A 147 3.78 5.62 -19.84
CA ILE A 147 3.47 6.32 -18.58
C ILE A 147 2.83 5.33 -17.62
N ILE A 148 3.54 4.96 -16.56
CA ILE A 148 3.03 4.13 -15.48
C ILE A 148 2.44 5.03 -14.41
N ILE A 149 1.11 4.97 -14.24
CA ILE A 149 0.36 5.72 -13.23
C ILE A 149 -0.08 4.75 -12.15
N ASP A 150 0.63 4.76 -11.02
CA ASP A 150 0.34 3.87 -9.90
C ASP A 150 -0.69 4.51 -8.95
N GLU A 151 -1.62 3.70 -8.41
CA GLU A 151 -2.76 4.14 -7.58
C GLU A 151 -3.65 5.17 -8.34
N ILE A 152 -3.91 4.90 -9.63
CA ILE A 152 -4.63 5.80 -10.54
C ILE A 152 -6.06 6.11 -10.05
N ASP A 153 -6.71 5.18 -9.39
CA ASP A 153 -8.01 5.35 -8.75
C ASP A 153 -8.01 6.48 -7.71
N THR A 154 -6.91 6.65 -6.97
CA THR A 154 -6.75 7.75 -6.01
C THR A 154 -6.73 9.12 -6.69
N LEU A 155 -6.12 9.23 -7.86
CA LEU A 155 -6.13 10.46 -8.66
C LEU A 155 -7.53 10.78 -9.16
N ILE A 156 -8.17 9.81 -9.81
CA ILE A 156 -9.49 9.99 -10.42
C ILE A 156 -10.56 10.34 -9.38
N GLN A 157 -10.52 9.73 -8.19
CA GLN A 157 -11.43 10.08 -7.10
C GLN A 157 -11.32 11.54 -6.66
N LYS A 158 -10.14 12.15 -6.80
CA LYS A 158 -9.88 13.54 -6.39
C LYS A 158 -10.12 14.56 -7.49
N THR A 159 -9.77 14.24 -8.72
CA THR A 159 -9.72 15.20 -9.84
C THR A 159 -10.73 14.93 -10.93
N GLY A 160 -11.44 13.79 -10.87
CA GLY A 160 -12.23 13.31 -12.00
C GLY A 160 -11.36 12.62 -13.06
N ASP A 161 -12.00 12.12 -14.10
CA ASP A 161 -11.37 11.29 -15.13
C ASP A 161 -10.96 12.09 -16.40
N GLU A 162 -11.11 13.41 -16.38
CA GLU A 162 -10.78 14.29 -17.51
C GLU A 162 -9.28 14.19 -17.88
N ILE A 163 -8.41 14.02 -16.90
CA ILE A 163 -6.97 13.82 -17.15
C ILE A 163 -6.69 12.58 -18.01
N LEU A 164 -7.41 11.47 -17.78
CA LEU A 164 -7.27 10.26 -18.60
C LEU A 164 -7.77 10.51 -20.02
N TYR A 165 -8.87 11.22 -20.15
CA TYR A 165 -9.38 11.61 -21.46
C TYR A 165 -8.34 12.42 -22.25
N ASN A 166 -7.75 13.44 -21.63
CA ASN A 166 -6.72 14.28 -22.23
C ASN A 166 -5.47 13.47 -22.62
N LEU A 167 -4.94 12.63 -21.70
CA LEU A 167 -3.77 11.81 -21.98
C LEU A 167 -3.99 10.75 -23.05
N THR A 168 -5.20 10.19 -23.19
CA THR A 168 -5.47 9.19 -24.23
C THR A 168 -5.61 9.83 -25.61
N ARG A 169 -6.12 11.05 -25.67
CA ARG A 169 -6.33 11.80 -26.93
C ARG A 169 -5.09 12.54 -27.42
N ILE A 170 -4.13 12.85 -26.56
CA ILE A 170 -2.91 13.57 -26.93
C ILE A 170 -2.18 12.95 -28.13
N ASN A 171 -2.30 11.62 -28.31
CA ASN A 171 -1.74 10.92 -29.48
C ASN A 171 -2.34 11.35 -30.82
N GLN A 172 -3.53 11.97 -30.84
CA GLN A 172 -4.15 12.47 -32.07
C GLN A 172 -3.45 13.75 -32.56
N GLU A 173 -2.82 14.46 -31.64
CA GLU A 173 -2.11 15.72 -31.90
C GLU A 173 -0.59 15.52 -32.06
N LEU A 174 -0.01 14.47 -31.42
CA LEU A 174 1.41 14.15 -31.51
C LEU A 174 1.75 13.56 -32.88
N LYS A 175 2.79 14.11 -33.52
CA LYS A 175 3.31 13.67 -34.84
C LYS A 175 4.56 12.82 -34.70
N ASN A 176 5.51 13.25 -33.83
CA ASN A 176 6.85 12.67 -33.72
C ASN A 176 6.97 11.72 -32.52
N SER A 177 6.10 11.84 -31.56
CA SER A 177 6.13 11.04 -30.34
C SER A 177 4.82 10.28 -30.11
N LYS A 178 4.85 9.25 -29.29
CA LYS A 178 3.68 8.46 -28.91
C LYS A 178 3.64 8.25 -27.42
N ILE A 179 2.45 8.13 -26.86
CA ILE A 179 2.27 7.73 -25.47
C ILE A 179 1.36 6.51 -25.34
N SER A 180 1.64 5.69 -24.34
CA SER A 180 0.77 4.63 -23.86
C SER A 180 0.75 4.66 -22.33
N ILE A 181 -0.39 4.34 -21.74
CA ILE A 181 -0.64 4.41 -20.30
C ILE A 181 -0.68 3.01 -19.72
N ILE A 182 0.03 2.81 -18.61
CA ILE A 182 -0.13 1.65 -17.74
C ILE A 182 -0.76 2.16 -16.43
N GLY A 183 -2.07 1.95 -16.28
CA GLY A 183 -2.79 2.28 -15.04
C GLY A 183 -2.70 1.14 -14.04
N ILE A 184 -2.30 1.40 -12.81
CA ILE A 184 -2.27 0.40 -11.73
C ILE A 184 -3.33 0.78 -10.70
N THR A 185 -4.24 -0.17 -10.41
CA THR A 185 -5.29 0.04 -9.42
C THR A 185 -5.54 -1.21 -8.59
N ASN A 186 -6.04 -1.02 -7.37
CA ASN A 186 -6.52 -2.07 -6.49
C ASN A 186 -8.05 -2.28 -6.61
N ASN A 187 -8.74 -1.39 -7.32
CA ASN A 187 -10.19 -1.43 -7.51
C ASN A 187 -10.53 -2.18 -8.81
N LEU A 188 -11.14 -3.37 -8.68
CA LEU A 188 -11.55 -4.18 -9.82
C LEU A 188 -12.67 -3.54 -10.67
N GLY A 189 -13.50 -2.70 -10.06
CA GLY A 189 -14.57 -1.96 -10.76
C GLY A 189 -14.14 -0.58 -11.25
N PHE A 190 -12.83 -0.29 -11.29
CA PHE A 190 -12.33 1.04 -11.63
C PHE A 190 -12.81 1.53 -13.00
N ILE A 191 -12.64 0.74 -14.06
CA ILE A 191 -13.09 1.11 -15.41
C ILE A 191 -14.61 1.29 -15.47
N GLU A 192 -15.37 0.49 -14.75
CA GLU A 192 -16.83 0.62 -14.74
C GLU A 192 -17.28 1.98 -14.17
N SER A 193 -16.48 2.59 -13.31
CA SER A 193 -16.76 3.88 -12.69
C SER A 193 -16.40 5.10 -13.55
N LEU A 194 -15.67 4.92 -14.67
CA LEU A 194 -15.25 6.00 -15.56
C LEU A 194 -16.39 6.48 -16.49
N ASP A 195 -16.29 7.72 -16.94
CA ASP A 195 -17.19 8.25 -17.98
C ASP A 195 -17.11 7.40 -19.27
N PRO A 196 -18.24 7.11 -19.95
CA PRO A 196 -18.24 6.34 -21.18
C PRO A 196 -17.31 6.88 -22.29
N ARG A 197 -17.10 8.19 -22.35
CA ARG A 197 -16.19 8.83 -23.32
C ARG A 197 -14.73 8.49 -23.03
N VAL A 198 -14.35 8.42 -21.75
CA VAL A 198 -13.02 8.01 -21.32
C VAL A 198 -12.80 6.54 -21.64
N LYS A 199 -13.74 5.66 -21.28
CA LYS A 199 -13.70 4.23 -21.63
C LYS A 199 -13.48 4.01 -23.12
N SER A 200 -14.26 4.66 -23.96
CA SER A 200 -14.13 4.53 -25.41
C SER A 200 -12.78 5.00 -25.97
N SER A 201 -12.15 6.00 -25.32
CA SER A 201 -10.85 6.54 -25.75
C SER A 201 -9.65 5.73 -25.21
N LEU A 202 -9.83 4.98 -24.13
CA LEU A 202 -8.77 4.20 -23.51
C LEU A 202 -8.33 3.04 -24.40
N SER A 203 -9.27 2.31 -25.04
CA SER A 203 -8.97 1.11 -25.85
C SER A 203 -7.94 0.22 -25.16
N GLU A 204 -8.23 -0.10 -23.90
CA GLU A 204 -7.30 -0.75 -22.98
C GLU A 204 -7.29 -2.26 -23.06
N GLU A 205 -6.17 -2.83 -22.62
CA GLU A 205 -6.06 -4.24 -22.27
C GLU A 205 -5.97 -4.39 -20.75
N GLU A 206 -6.55 -5.45 -20.22
CA GLU A 206 -6.59 -5.71 -18.80
C GLU A 206 -5.69 -6.89 -18.42
N LEU A 207 -4.85 -6.69 -17.40
CA LEU A 207 -4.04 -7.74 -16.81
C LEU A 207 -4.36 -7.90 -15.32
N ILE A 208 -4.83 -9.09 -14.97
CA ILE A 208 -5.19 -9.42 -13.60
C ILE A 208 -4.00 -10.07 -12.89
N PHE A 209 -3.72 -9.56 -11.68
CA PHE A 209 -2.71 -10.08 -10.77
C PHE A 209 -3.39 -10.81 -9.61
N PRO A 210 -3.54 -12.13 -9.69
CA PRO A 210 -4.16 -12.90 -8.61
C PRO A 210 -3.27 -12.84 -7.35
N PRO A 211 -3.88 -12.95 -6.14
CA PRO A 211 -3.11 -13.08 -4.91
C PRO A 211 -2.21 -14.31 -4.96
N TYR A 212 -1.07 -14.25 -4.26
CA TYR A 212 -0.19 -15.40 -4.13
C TYR A 212 -0.77 -16.42 -3.16
N ASN A 213 -0.61 -17.71 -3.47
CA ASN A 213 -0.89 -18.77 -2.52
C ASN A 213 0.31 -19.03 -1.59
N ALA A 214 0.13 -19.86 -0.56
CA ALA A 214 1.17 -20.12 0.44
C ALA A 214 2.46 -20.71 -0.18
N LEU A 215 2.36 -21.60 -1.16
CA LEU A 215 3.54 -22.20 -1.80
C LEU A 215 4.31 -21.19 -2.62
N GLN A 216 3.62 -20.34 -3.36
CA GLN A 216 4.25 -19.25 -4.12
C GLN A 216 4.96 -18.25 -3.20
N LEU A 217 4.35 -17.93 -2.06
CA LEU A 217 4.98 -17.06 -1.05
C LEU A 217 6.22 -17.73 -0.43
N GLN A 218 6.20 -19.05 -0.20
CA GLN A 218 7.40 -19.78 0.26
C GLN A 218 8.56 -19.63 -0.73
N ASP A 219 8.31 -19.80 -2.02
CA ASP A 219 9.36 -19.70 -3.03
C ASP A 219 9.93 -18.26 -3.12
N ILE A 220 9.04 -17.25 -3.05
CA ILE A 220 9.45 -15.85 -2.97
C ILE A 220 10.30 -15.61 -1.73
N LEU A 221 9.86 -16.10 -0.56
CA LEU A 221 10.58 -15.93 0.71
C LEU A 221 11.93 -16.65 0.69
N ARG A 222 12.02 -17.88 0.15
CA ARG A 222 13.28 -18.62 0.04
C ARG A 222 14.29 -17.86 -0.81
N THR A 223 13.87 -17.36 -1.96
CA THR A 223 14.74 -16.56 -2.84
C THR A 223 15.23 -15.29 -2.13
N ARG A 224 14.37 -14.61 -1.41
CA ARG A 224 14.74 -13.40 -0.67
C ARG A 224 15.59 -13.69 0.57
N ALA A 225 15.27 -14.77 1.27
CA ALA A 225 16.01 -15.20 2.46
C ALA A 225 17.45 -15.58 2.15
N SER A 226 17.71 -16.25 1.01
CA SER A 226 19.07 -16.60 0.59
C SER A 226 19.96 -15.37 0.32
N LEU A 227 19.36 -14.23 -0.03
CA LEU A 227 20.06 -12.95 -0.19
C LEU A 227 20.20 -12.17 1.10
N ALA A 228 19.23 -12.33 2.02
CA ALA A 228 19.09 -11.52 3.21
C ALA A 228 19.81 -12.06 4.43
N PHE A 229 19.83 -13.37 4.60
CA PHE A 229 20.30 -14.02 5.83
C PHE A 229 21.64 -14.75 5.62
N VAL A 230 22.38 -14.87 6.70
CA VAL A 230 23.53 -15.76 6.76
C VAL A 230 23.03 -17.21 6.66
N PRO A 231 23.72 -18.12 5.93
CA PRO A 231 23.31 -19.53 5.85
C PRO A 231 23.07 -20.15 7.25
N ASP A 232 22.07 -21.03 7.32
CA ASP A 232 21.68 -21.80 8.55
C ASP A 232 21.15 -20.97 9.72
N THR A 233 20.82 -19.69 9.51
CA THR A 233 20.24 -18.84 10.56
C THR A 233 18.72 -18.93 10.67
N LEU A 234 18.03 -19.52 9.69
CA LEU A 234 16.59 -19.74 9.73
C LEU A 234 16.29 -21.18 10.13
N ASP A 235 15.53 -21.36 11.20
CA ASP A 235 15.06 -22.68 11.60
C ASP A 235 13.97 -23.22 10.64
N VAL A 236 13.80 -24.54 10.65
CA VAL A 236 12.76 -25.22 9.88
C VAL A 236 11.38 -24.68 10.27
N GLY A 237 10.53 -24.41 9.27
CA GLY A 237 9.16 -23.94 9.47
C GLY A 237 9.00 -22.42 9.53
N VAL A 238 10.06 -21.62 9.62
CA VAL A 238 10.00 -20.14 9.66
C VAL A 238 9.41 -19.58 8.36
N ILE A 239 9.94 -20.00 7.22
CA ILE A 239 9.47 -19.53 5.90
C ILE A 239 8.05 -20.00 5.66
N GLU A 240 7.75 -21.26 5.95
CA GLU A 240 6.43 -21.87 5.80
C GLU A 240 5.39 -21.14 6.63
N LYS A 241 5.72 -20.75 7.87
CA LYS A 241 4.83 -20.02 8.77
C LYS A 241 4.58 -18.60 8.29
N CYS A 242 5.61 -17.85 7.90
CA CYS A 242 5.46 -16.52 7.31
C CYS A 242 4.57 -16.53 6.06
N ALA A 243 4.77 -17.52 5.19
CA ALA A 243 3.99 -17.69 3.97
C ALA A 243 2.52 -18.04 4.26
N ALA A 244 2.28 -18.95 5.23
CA ALA A 244 0.93 -19.35 5.62
C ALA A 244 0.14 -18.17 6.21
N LEU A 245 0.74 -17.41 7.12
CA LEU A 245 0.12 -16.22 7.71
C LEU A 245 -0.21 -15.16 6.65
N ALA A 246 0.71 -14.85 5.76
CA ALA A 246 0.47 -13.88 4.70
C ALA A 246 -0.57 -14.38 3.67
N ALA A 247 -0.63 -15.67 3.39
CA ALA A 247 -1.66 -16.26 2.52
C ALA A 247 -3.06 -16.16 3.13
N GLN A 248 -3.20 -16.33 4.44
CA GLN A 248 -4.45 -16.14 5.17
C GLN A 248 -4.93 -14.68 5.12
N GLU A 249 -4.01 -13.72 5.13
CA GLU A 249 -4.28 -12.28 5.05
C GLU A 249 -4.31 -11.76 3.61
N HIS A 250 -4.80 -12.52 2.65
CA HIS A 250 -4.99 -12.10 1.26
C HIS A 250 -3.86 -12.37 0.27
N GLY A 251 -2.82 -13.12 0.61
CA GLY A 251 -1.73 -13.46 -0.30
C GLY A 251 -0.83 -12.27 -0.68
N ASP A 252 -0.60 -11.38 0.28
CA ASP A 252 0.27 -10.20 0.13
C ASP A 252 1.74 -10.57 0.37
N ALA A 253 2.57 -10.51 -0.68
CA ALA A 253 4.00 -10.78 -0.57
C ALA A 253 4.75 -9.75 0.30
N ARG A 254 4.27 -8.50 0.40
CA ARG A 254 4.85 -7.49 1.28
C ARG A 254 4.72 -7.91 2.74
N ARG A 255 3.53 -8.42 3.11
CA ARG A 255 3.28 -8.93 4.46
C ARG A 255 4.18 -10.10 4.81
N ALA A 256 4.37 -11.04 3.86
CA ALA A 256 5.26 -12.19 4.05
C ALA A 256 6.72 -11.75 4.29
N LEU A 257 7.21 -10.79 3.49
CA LEU A 257 8.55 -10.23 3.62
C LEU A 257 8.72 -9.47 4.94
N ASP A 258 7.73 -8.67 5.34
CA ASP A 258 7.76 -7.92 6.61
C ASP A 258 7.77 -8.86 7.82
N LEU A 259 6.97 -9.93 7.82
CA LEU A 259 6.99 -10.94 8.88
C LEU A 259 8.39 -11.56 9.03
N LEU A 260 9.01 -11.98 7.94
CA LEU A 260 10.33 -12.58 7.96
C LEU A 260 11.41 -11.58 8.41
N ARG A 261 11.35 -10.33 7.91
CA ARG A 261 12.27 -9.26 8.30
C ARG A 261 12.17 -8.93 9.78
N VAL A 262 10.96 -8.73 10.29
CA VAL A 262 10.74 -8.37 11.71
C VAL A 262 11.09 -9.56 12.63
N ALA A 263 10.81 -10.80 12.23
CA ALA A 263 11.23 -11.99 12.97
C ALA A 263 12.75 -12.06 13.10
N GLY A 264 13.50 -11.80 12.03
CA GLY A 264 14.95 -11.71 12.04
C GLY A 264 15.47 -10.57 12.93
N GLU A 265 14.85 -9.38 12.85
CA GLU A 265 15.21 -8.26 13.72
C GLU A 265 14.95 -8.55 15.20
N LEU A 266 13.91 -9.29 15.53
CA LEU A 266 13.63 -9.69 16.93
C LEU A 266 14.66 -10.69 17.45
N ALA A 267 15.03 -11.69 16.65
CA ALA A 267 16.08 -12.64 17.01
C ALA A 267 17.42 -11.92 17.27
N GLU A 268 17.81 -10.99 16.39
CA GLU A 268 19.05 -10.22 16.55
C GLU A 268 19.03 -9.31 17.78
N ARG A 269 17.89 -8.69 18.11
CA ARG A 269 17.73 -7.88 19.34
C ARG A 269 17.79 -8.71 20.62
N ASN A 270 17.38 -9.97 20.54
CA ASN A 270 17.47 -10.91 21.65
C ASN A 270 18.86 -11.58 21.74
N PHE A 271 19.80 -11.23 20.85
CA PHE A 271 21.12 -11.84 20.75
C PHE A 271 21.06 -13.35 20.45
N GLU A 272 20.05 -13.80 19.72
CA GLU A 272 19.90 -15.17 19.29
C GLU A 272 20.54 -15.38 17.92
N GLU A 273 21.18 -16.56 17.74
CA GLU A 273 21.88 -16.89 16.48
C GLU A 273 20.94 -17.40 15.37
N LYS A 274 19.70 -17.77 15.74
CA LYS A 274 18.71 -18.34 14.83
C LYS A 274 17.35 -17.70 14.96
N VAL A 275 16.68 -17.56 13.85
CA VAL A 275 15.28 -17.16 13.77
C VAL A 275 14.40 -18.39 13.89
N THR A 276 13.52 -18.41 14.88
CA THR A 276 12.59 -19.50 15.16
C THR A 276 11.15 -19.15 14.77
N THR A 277 10.26 -20.14 14.75
CA THR A 277 8.83 -19.92 14.56
C THR A 277 8.19 -19.07 15.65
N GLY A 278 8.77 -19.03 16.87
CA GLY A 278 8.35 -18.14 17.95
C GLY A 278 8.63 -16.67 17.65
N HIS A 279 9.74 -16.37 16.95
CA HIS A 279 10.01 -15.01 16.48
C HIS A 279 9.00 -14.55 15.43
N VAL A 280 8.46 -15.48 14.61
CA VAL A 280 7.40 -15.15 13.65
C VAL A 280 6.10 -14.77 14.34
N ASP A 281 5.72 -15.48 15.43
CA ASP A 281 4.55 -15.11 16.25
C ASP A 281 4.72 -13.71 16.86
N SER A 282 5.87 -13.47 17.46
CA SER A 282 6.20 -12.15 18.04
C SER A 282 6.25 -11.04 16.98
N ALA A 283 6.72 -11.35 15.77
CA ALA A 283 6.73 -10.42 14.65
C ALA A 283 5.31 -10.09 14.20
N GLN A 284 4.43 -11.09 14.10
CA GLN A 284 3.03 -10.88 13.76
C GLN A 284 2.36 -9.98 14.79
N GLU A 285 2.47 -10.30 16.07
CA GLU A 285 1.89 -9.46 17.14
C GLU A 285 2.40 -8.03 17.09
N LYS A 286 3.70 -7.84 16.84
CA LYS A 286 4.29 -6.51 16.74
C LYS A 286 3.76 -5.72 15.55
N ILE A 287 3.72 -6.32 14.35
CA ILE A 287 3.25 -5.65 13.14
C ILE A 287 1.76 -5.31 13.26
N ASP A 288 0.95 -6.21 13.82
CA ASP A 288 -0.48 -5.99 14.02
C ASP A 288 -0.72 -4.87 15.05
N LEU A 289 0.07 -4.85 16.12
CA LEU A 289 0.05 -3.76 17.10
C LEU A 289 0.41 -2.43 16.45
N ASP A 290 1.53 -2.33 15.73
CA ASP A 290 2.00 -1.11 15.11
C ASP A 290 0.94 -0.57 14.12
N ARG A 291 0.30 -1.45 13.33
CA ARG A 291 -0.80 -1.11 12.43
C ARG A 291 -2.00 -0.53 13.16
N ILE A 292 -2.41 -1.13 14.28
CA ILE A 292 -3.53 -0.65 15.08
C ILE A 292 -3.20 0.73 15.66
N LEU A 293 -2.02 0.89 16.25
CA LEU A 293 -1.59 2.16 16.84
C LEU A 293 -1.52 3.29 15.80
N GLU A 294 -0.99 3.02 14.61
CA GLU A 294 -0.96 3.99 13.50
C GLU A 294 -2.38 4.36 13.04
N THR A 295 -3.27 3.36 12.89
CA THR A 295 -4.66 3.60 12.52
C THR A 295 -5.37 4.48 13.55
N VAL A 296 -5.15 4.22 14.84
CA VAL A 296 -5.72 5.01 15.94
C VAL A 296 -5.17 6.43 15.95
N LYS A 297 -3.86 6.62 15.77
CA LYS A 297 -3.22 7.96 15.71
C LYS A 297 -3.78 8.81 14.57
N ALA A 298 -4.12 8.19 13.45
CA ALA A 298 -4.68 8.87 12.28
C ALA A 298 -6.16 9.28 12.47
N GLN A 299 -6.86 8.74 13.48
CA GLN A 299 -8.27 9.07 13.73
C GLN A 299 -8.45 10.47 14.32
N PRO A 300 -9.59 11.14 14.03
CA PRO A 300 -9.96 12.38 14.72
C PRO A 300 -10.07 12.19 16.24
N LYS A 301 -9.79 13.23 17.02
CA LYS A 301 -9.85 13.20 18.50
C LYS A 301 -11.16 12.62 19.06
N GLN A 302 -12.28 12.92 18.44
CA GLN A 302 -13.59 12.39 18.86
C GLN A 302 -13.69 10.86 18.68
N SER A 303 -13.16 10.33 17.57
CA SER A 303 -13.09 8.89 17.31
C SER A 303 -12.15 8.20 18.32
N GLN A 304 -11.00 8.82 18.59
CA GLN A 304 -10.06 8.34 19.62
C GLN A 304 -10.70 8.29 21.01
N LEU A 305 -11.52 9.30 21.38
CA LEU A 305 -12.20 9.34 22.66
C LEU A 305 -13.31 8.28 22.78
N VAL A 306 -14.02 7.99 21.68
CA VAL A 306 -14.97 6.86 21.63
C VAL A 306 -14.23 5.53 21.82
N LEU A 307 -13.08 5.34 21.15
CA LEU A 307 -12.26 4.16 21.34
C LEU A 307 -11.70 4.04 22.76
N TYR A 308 -11.32 5.15 23.37
CA TYR A 308 -10.88 5.19 24.78
C TYR A 308 -12.00 4.79 25.74
N SER A 309 -13.23 5.25 25.48
CA SER A 309 -14.41 4.80 26.21
C SER A 309 -14.61 3.29 26.13
N ILE A 310 -14.50 2.71 24.92
CA ILE A 310 -14.62 1.26 24.70
C ILE A 310 -13.49 0.52 25.43
N ALA A 311 -12.24 0.98 25.32
CA ALA A 311 -11.09 0.37 25.96
C ALA A 311 -11.20 0.36 27.50
N ASN A 312 -11.76 1.40 28.10
CA ASN A 312 -11.99 1.47 29.55
C ASN A 312 -13.08 0.50 30.02
N LEU A 313 -14.14 0.35 29.23
CA LEU A 313 -15.25 -0.56 29.56
C LEU A 313 -14.87 -2.03 29.38
N THR A 314 -13.94 -2.35 28.47
CA THR A 314 -13.46 -3.72 28.23
C THR A 314 -12.82 -4.34 29.47
N GLU A 315 -12.28 -3.56 30.42
CA GLU A 315 -11.77 -4.08 31.71
C GLU A 315 -12.87 -4.64 32.59
N LYS A 316 -14.10 -4.10 32.46
CA LYS A 316 -15.24 -4.50 33.29
C LYS A 316 -16.07 -5.61 32.63
N SER A 317 -16.15 -5.63 31.31
CA SER A 317 -16.92 -6.62 30.56
C SER A 317 -16.32 -6.83 29.16
N ARG A 318 -16.28 -8.07 28.69
CA ARG A 318 -15.84 -8.39 27.31
C ARG A 318 -16.87 -8.00 26.25
N GLU A 319 -18.14 -7.87 26.62
CA GLU A 319 -19.24 -7.46 25.76
C GLU A 319 -19.84 -6.15 26.27
N ILE A 320 -19.72 -5.10 25.47
CA ILE A 320 -20.11 -3.74 25.82
C ILE A 320 -21.30 -3.33 24.95
N GLN A 321 -22.31 -2.70 25.54
CA GLN A 321 -23.44 -2.18 24.76
C GLN A 321 -23.18 -0.74 24.33
N THR A 322 -23.78 -0.34 23.20
CA THR A 322 -23.63 1.02 22.66
C THR A 322 -24.03 2.11 23.68
N GLY A 323 -25.06 1.87 24.52
CA GLY A 323 -25.49 2.80 25.56
C GLY A 323 -24.36 3.07 26.56
N GLU A 324 -23.70 2.01 27.07
CA GLU A 324 -22.61 2.13 28.04
C GLU A 324 -21.43 2.93 27.46
N VAL A 325 -21.14 2.71 26.14
CA VAL A 325 -20.09 3.49 25.43
C VAL A 325 -20.45 4.96 25.39
N ILE A 326 -21.71 5.30 25.08
CA ILE A 326 -22.18 6.69 24.98
C ILE A 326 -22.09 7.38 26.35
N ASP A 327 -22.54 6.73 27.42
CA ASP A 327 -22.52 7.30 28.77
C ASP A 327 -21.07 7.55 29.24
N ASN A 328 -20.20 6.58 29.05
CA ASN A 328 -18.79 6.72 29.41
C ASN A 328 -18.06 7.77 28.52
N TYR A 329 -18.35 7.81 27.22
CA TYR A 329 -17.84 8.82 26.31
C TYR A 329 -18.24 10.24 26.72
N GLN A 330 -19.51 10.45 27.12
CA GLN A 330 -19.96 11.76 27.60
C GLN A 330 -19.23 12.20 28.88
N SER A 331 -18.99 11.26 29.79
CA SER A 331 -18.20 11.50 31.00
C SER A 331 -16.76 11.89 30.67
N LEU A 332 -16.13 11.19 29.73
CA LEU A 332 -14.80 11.53 29.26
C LEU A 332 -14.74 12.88 28.54
N CYS A 333 -15.77 13.24 27.76
CA CYS A 333 -15.85 14.56 27.13
C CYS A 333 -15.82 15.67 28.17
N ILE A 334 -16.58 15.54 29.25
CA ILE A 334 -16.62 16.52 30.35
C ILE A 334 -15.23 16.60 31.02
N GLN A 335 -14.62 15.46 31.30
CA GLN A 335 -13.31 15.37 31.94
C GLN A 335 -12.19 16.06 31.14
N HIS A 336 -12.24 15.94 29.79
CA HIS A 336 -11.23 16.50 28.89
C HIS A 336 -11.66 17.84 28.24
N GLY A 337 -12.73 18.47 28.72
CA GLY A 337 -13.20 19.76 28.20
C GLY A 337 -13.66 19.75 26.75
N MET A 338 -14.11 18.60 26.26
CA MET A 338 -14.59 18.42 24.89
C MET A 338 -16.13 18.47 24.82
N LYS A 339 -16.65 19.04 23.74
CA LYS A 339 -18.10 19.02 23.50
C LYS A 339 -18.54 17.63 23.01
N PRO A 340 -19.49 16.96 23.70
CA PRO A 340 -19.95 15.65 23.27
C PRO A 340 -20.74 15.72 21.96
N LEU A 341 -20.56 14.72 21.12
CA LEU A 341 -21.31 14.52 19.89
C LEU A 341 -22.70 13.90 20.18
N THR A 342 -23.60 13.99 19.21
CA THR A 342 -24.89 13.31 19.27
C THR A 342 -24.74 11.78 19.30
N GLN A 343 -25.67 11.07 19.89
CA GLN A 343 -25.69 9.59 19.94
C GLN A 343 -25.60 8.96 18.55
N ARG A 344 -26.24 9.57 17.54
CA ARG A 344 -26.16 9.12 16.15
C ARG A 344 -24.71 9.19 15.63
N ARG A 345 -24.03 10.32 15.85
CA ARG A 345 -22.65 10.48 15.38
C ARG A 345 -21.67 9.54 16.12
N VAL A 346 -21.86 9.30 17.42
CA VAL A 346 -21.08 8.30 18.16
C VAL A 346 -21.30 6.90 17.58
N SER A 347 -22.54 6.55 17.23
CA SER A 347 -22.86 5.26 16.59
C SER A 347 -22.21 5.13 15.19
N ASP A 348 -22.10 6.22 14.44
CA ASP A 348 -21.38 6.26 13.17
C ASP A 348 -19.87 6.04 13.38
N LEU A 349 -19.26 6.68 14.38
CA LEU A 349 -17.85 6.48 14.74
C LEU A 349 -17.56 5.04 15.18
N ILE A 350 -18.47 4.41 15.93
CA ILE A 350 -18.38 2.99 16.28
C ILE A 350 -18.38 2.13 15.00
N ALA A 351 -19.23 2.43 14.03
CA ALA A 351 -19.25 1.71 12.77
C ALA A 351 -17.96 1.94 11.93
N GLU A 352 -17.42 3.14 11.96
CA GLU A 352 -16.12 3.46 11.33
C GLU A 352 -14.97 2.65 11.99
N LEU A 353 -14.93 2.57 13.33
CA LEU A 353 -13.94 1.78 14.08
C LEU A 353 -14.03 0.27 13.79
N ASP A 354 -15.25 -0.24 13.61
CA ASP A 354 -15.52 -1.62 13.19
C ASP A 354 -14.99 -1.89 11.75
N LEU A 355 -15.26 -0.95 10.85
CA LEU A 355 -14.76 -1.01 9.47
C LEU A 355 -13.21 -1.03 9.40
N PHE A 356 -12.53 -0.33 10.30
CA PHE A 356 -11.08 -0.37 10.43
C PHE A 356 -10.55 -1.64 11.11
N GLY A 357 -11.44 -2.52 11.60
CA GLY A 357 -11.08 -3.77 12.26
C GLY A 357 -10.46 -3.59 13.66
N ILE A 358 -10.60 -2.40 14.28
CA ILE A 358 -10.11 -2.12 15.64
C ILE A 358 -11.04 -2.73 16.69
N ILE A 359 -12.34 -2.68 16.43
CA ILE A 359 -13.38 -3.30 17.25
C ILE A 359 -14.20 -4.28 16.41
N ASN A 360 -14.98 -5.11 17.06
CA ASN A 360 -15.91 -6.02 16.42
C ASN A 360 -17.32 -5.73 16.93
N THR A 361 -18.30 -5.57 16.04
CA THR A 361 -19.67 -5.27 16.44
C THR A 361 -20.66 -6.32 15.97
N LYS A 362 -21.61 -6.70 16.85
CA LYS A 362 -22.72 -7.60 16.52
C LYS A 362 -24.04 -6.94 16.89
N ILE A 363 -24.99 -6.98 15.98
CA ILE A 363 -26.35 -6.50 16.27
C ILE A 363 -27.13 -7.63 16.96
N VAL A 364 -27.60 -7.36 18.17
CA VAL A 364 -28.41 -8.29 18.97
C VAL A 364 -29.81 -7.72 19.11
N SER A 365 -30.82 -8.52 18.81
CA SER A 365 -32.21 -8.17 19.01
C SER A 365 -32.64 -8.44 20.48
N LYS A 366 -33.14 -7.43 21.17
CA LYS A 366 -33.73 -7.56 22.53
C LYS A 366 -35.28 -7.74 22.51
N GLY A 367 -35.80 -8.26 21.41
CA GLY A 367 -37.24 -8.45 21.27
C GLY A 367 -38.01 -7.12 21.34
N ARG A 368 -38.92 -6.97 22.28
CA ARG A 368 -39.74 -5.74 22.47
C ARG A 368 -38.92 -4.49 22.81
N TYR A 369 -37.69 -4.64 23.29
CA TYR A 369 -36.79 -3.55 23.68
C TYR A 369 -35.88 -3.07 22.53
N GLY A 370 -36.15 -3.51 21.29
CA GLY A 370 -35.43 -3.03 20.12
C GLY A 370 -34.15 -3.79 19.81
N ARG A 371 -33.28 -3.17 19.03
CA ARG A 371 -31.96 -3.72 18.64
C ARG A 371 -30.86 -2.94 19.33
N THR A 372 -29.88 -3.64 19.89
CA THR A 372 -28.65 -3.04 20.40
C THR A 372 -27.46 -3.62 19.69
N ARG A 373 -26.37 -2.85 19.63
CA ARG A 373 -25.10 -3.30 19.11
C ARG A 373 -24.22 -3.70 20.29
N VAL A 374 -23.70 -4.91 20.28
CA VAL A 374 -22.70 -5.41 21.21
C VAL A 374 -21.33 -5.20 20.59
N ILE A 375 -20.42 -4.62 21.35
CA ILE A 375 -19.09 -4.20 20.93
C ILE A 375 -18.08 -5.02 21.73
N SER A 376 -17.07 -5.53 21.03
CA SER A 376 -15.93 -6.21 21.63
C SER A 376 -14.62 -5.72 21.00
N LEU A 377 -13.56 -5.61 21.79
CA LEU A 377 -12.21 -5.39 21.30
C LEU A 377 -11.59 -6.75 20.93
N ASN A 378 -11.14 -6.88 19.69
CA ASN A 378 -10.46 -8.10 19.21
C ASN A 378 -8.94 -7.95 19.36
N LEU A 379 -8.51 -7.52 20.57
CA LEU A 379 -7.11 -7.21 20.88
C LEU A 379 -6.62 -8.11 22.00
N THR A 380 -5.33 -8.49 21.96
CA THR A 380 -4.68 -9.16 23.08
C THR A 380 -4.50 -8.18 24.25
N ASP A 381 -4.37 -8.70 25.46
CA ASP A 381 -4.21 -7.84 26.66
C ASP A 381 -2.95 -6.94 26.57
N SER A 382 -1.90 -7.40 25.90
CA SER A 382 -0.67 -6.62 25.68
C SER A 382 -0.92 -5.43 24.76
N VAL A 383 -1.70 -5.63 23.67
CA VAL A 383 -2.09 -4.58 22.71
C VAL A 383 -3.04 -3.58 23.37
N LEU A 384 -3.99 -4.07 24.16
CA LEU A 384 -4.94 -3.21 24.88
C LEU A 384 -4.23 -2.26 25.87
N LYS A 385 -3.24 -2.76 26.61
CA LYS A 385 -2.42 -1.93 27.51
C LYS A 385 -1.68 -0.83 26.77
N LYS A 386 -1.03 -1.13 25.63
CA LYS A 386 -0.31 -0.15 24.83
C LYS A 386 -1.26 0.85 24.16
N LEU A 387 -2.42 0.40 23.69
CA LEU A 387 -3.46 1.27 23.16
C LEU A 387 -3.95 2.28 24.20
N LYS A 388 -4.16 1.84 25.43
CA LYS A 388 -4.56 2.73 26.53
C LYS A 388 -3.49 3.75 26.87
N VAL A 389 -2.23 3.36 26.92
CA VAL A 389 -1.12 4.30 27.13
C VAL A 389 -1.12 5.38 26.05
N LEU A 390 -1.23 4.99 24.78
CA LEU A 390 -1.29 5.93 23.67
C LEU A 390 -2.48 6.88 23.77
N LEU A 391 -3.68 6.35 24.08
CA LEU A 391 -4.89 7.18 24.21
C LEU A 391 -4.81 8.11 25.44
N ASN A 392 -4.22 7.67 26.54
CA ASN A 392 -3.95 8.52 27.70
C ASN A 392 -3.03 9.69 27.33
N GLU A 393 -1.94 9.46 26.59
CA GLU A 393 -1.01 10.51 26.14
C GLU A 393 -1.69 11.56 25.25
N VAL A 394 -2.73 11.18 24.52
CA VAL A 394 -3.48 12.11 23.63
C VAL A 394 -4.41 13.02 24.42
N PHE A 395 -4.87 12.58 25.60
CA PHE A 395 -5.90 13.26 26.38
C PHE A 395 -5.41 13.82 27.72
N ILE A 396 -4.15 13.61 28.09
CA ILE A 396 -3.46 14.31 29.18
C ILE A 396 -2.85 15.59 28.62
#